data_c97ae20e9a51d96d7836661ceecaec06
#
_entry.id   c97ae20e9a51d96d7836661ceecaec06
#
_cell.length_a   1.000
_cell.length_b   1.000
_cell.length_c   1.000
_cell.angle_alpha   90.00
_cell.angle_beta   90.00
_cell.angle_gamma   90.00
#
_symmetry.space_group_name_H-M   'P 1'
#
loop_
_entity.id
_entity.type
_entity.pdbx_description
1 polymer ?
#
loop_
_entity_poly.entity_id
_entity_poly.type
_entity_poly.pdbx_seq_one_letter_code
_entity_poly.pdbx_strand_id
1 'polypeptide(L)'
;MTKPISQLRLLHYVRQPHIKDHQSVNMGAHTDYECLTLLHTRNQGLQVLRKDDTWVDIPVDPAALVVNIGDMLEAWSNGLLRSTPHRVLNLSPERFSLPYFVAANYSTIIQPFDALVSDTQPELYLPFMAGAHLERMLIRDFPYLRRLKTRRGAAQADPIHNPFEQRLNQKKS
;
A
#
# COMPACT_ATOMS: atom_id res chain seq x y z
N MET A 1 -5.62 -18.92 -18.95
CA MET A 1 -6.46 -18.46 -17.82
C MET A 1 -5.76 -17.31 -17.15
N THR A 2 -6.44 -16.20 -16.94
CA THR A 2 -5.92 -15.09 -16.13
C THR A 2 -6.05 -15.47 -14.65
N LYS A 3 -4.98 -15.26 -13.87
CA LYS A 3 -4.96 -15.54 -12.42
C LYS A 3 -4.53 -14.27 -11.70
N PRO A 4 -5.44 -13.29 -11.53
CA PRO A 4 -5.14 -12.08 -10.78
C PRO A 4 -4.87 -12.45 -9.32
N ILE A 5 -3.95 -11.73 -8.70
CA ILE A 5 -3.63 -11.89 -7.27
C ILE A 5 -4.39 -10.90 -6.39
N SER A 6 -5.54 -10.43 -6.89
CA SER A 6 -6.45 -9.54 -6.15
C SER A 6 -6.99 -10.21 -4.89
N GLN A 7 -7.22 -9.42 -3.83
CA GLN A 7 -7.67 -9.92 -2.53
C GLN A 7 -8.72 -9.00 -1.92
N LEU A 8 -9.77 -9.59 -1.34
CA LEU A 8 -10.63 -8.91 -0.39
C LEU A 8 -10.16 -9.25 1.03
N ARG A 9 -9.96 -8.23 1.86
CA ARG A 9 -9.69 -8.42 3.30
C ARG A 9 -10.83 -7.87 4.14
N LEU A 10 -11.09 -8.53 5.25
CA LEU A 10 -11.98 -8.07 6.31
C LEU A 10 -11.10 -7.66 7.47
N LEU A 11 -11.02 -6.36 7.75
CA LEU A 11 -10.15 -5.81 8.78
C LEU A 11 -11.00 -5.33 9.96
N HIS A 12 -10.66 -5.84 11.13
CA HIS A 12 -11.25 -5.44 12.40
C HIS A 12 -10.15 -4.86 13.30
N TYR A 13 -10.25 -3.59 13.59
CA TYR A 13 -9.36 -2.87 14.49
C TYR A 13 -10.06 -2.68 15.82
N VAL A 14 -9.48 -3.22 16.89
CA VAL A 14 -9.97 -3.09 18.26
C VAL A 14 -9.01 -2.17 19.02
N ARG A 15 -9.55 -1.17 19.68
CA ARG A 15 -8.75 -0.27 20.51
C ARG A 15 -8.17 -1.02 21.69
N GLN A 16 -6.86 -0.94 21.85
CA GLN A 16 -6.19 -1.53 23.01
C GLN A 16 -6.39 -0.62 24.23
N PRO A 17 -6.89 -1.14 25.36
CA PRO A 17 -7.24 -0.33 26.55
C PRO A 17 -6.06 0.46 27.14
N HIS A 18 -4.83 -0.01 26.90
CA HIS A 18 -3.62 0.60 27.46
C HIS A 18 -3.07 1.77 26.63
N ILE A 19 -3.60 1.99 25.43
CA ILE A 19 -3.17 3.07 24.56
C ILE A 19 -4.08 4.28 24.80
N LYS A 20 -3.65 5.18 25.67
CA LYS A 20 -4.41 6.41 26.02
C LYS A 20 -4.32 7.52 24.97
N ASP A 21 -3.42 7.37 24.00
CA ASP A 21 -3.19 8.40 23.00
C ASP A 21 -4.15 8.22 21.81
N HIS A 22 -4.99 9.24 21.58
CA HIS A 22 -5.88 9.34 20.42
C HIS A 22 -5.10 9.44 19.08
N GLN A 23 -3.80 9.68 19.14
CA GLN A 23 -2.91 9.67 17.98
C GLN A 23 -2.26 8.29 17.72
N SER A 24 -2.63 7.28 18.50
CA SER A 24 -2.13 5.93 18.24
C SER A 24 -2.60 5.43 16.87
N VAL A 25 -1.70 4.76 16.16
CA VAL A 25 -1.90 4.35 14.79
C VAL A 25 -2.26 2.87 14.77
N ASN A 26 -3.45 2.53 14.26
CA ASN A 26 -3.86 1.14 14.03
C ASN A 26 -3.09 0.52 12.86
N MET A 27 -2.77 1.33 11.85
CA MET A 27 -1.94 0.95 10.72
C MET A 27 -1.00 2.11 10.38
N GLY A 28 0.31 1.85 10.39
CA GLY A 28 1.34 2.83 10.06
C GLY A 28 1.21 3.35 8.63
N ALA A 29 1.86 4.48 8.36
CA ALA A 29 1.87 5.07 7.03
C ALA A 29 2.55 4.13 6.03
N HIS A 30 1.87 3.84 4.92
CA HIS A 30 2.32 2.95 3.85
C HIS A 30 1.64 3.32 2.53
N THR A 31 2.10 2.73 1.44
CA THR A 31 1.39 2.67 0.15
C THR A 31 0.86 1.25 -0.07
N ASP A 32 -0.19 1.10 -0.88
CA ASP A 32 -0.66 -0.22 -1.31
C ASP A 32 0.20 -0.74 -2.47
N TYR A 33 0.42 -2.04 -2.51
CA TYR A 33 1.39 -2.68 -3.42
C TYR A 33 0.80 -3.05 -4.77
N GLU A 34 -0.53 -3.14 -4.83
CA GLU A 34 -1.31 -3.54 -5.98
C GLU A 34 -1.54 -2.37 -6.95
N CYS A 35 -2.48 -2.52 -7.90
CA CYS A 35 -2.80 -1.45 -8.85
C CYS A 35 -3.62 -0.34 -8.18
N LEU A 36 -4.68 -0.73 -7.50
CA LEU A 36 -5.54 0.20 -6.74
C LEU A 36 -6.29 -0.57 -5.64
N THR A 37 -6.80 0.17 -4.67
CA THR A 37 -7.64 -0.36 -3.59
C THR A 37 -9.02 0.28 -3.64
N LEU A 38 -10.05 -0.56 -3.56
CA LEU A 38 -11.44 -0.16 -3.34
C LEU A 38 -11.75 -0.41 -1.87
N LEU A 39 -11.91 0.66 -1.09
CA LEU A 39 -12.09 0.56 0.36
C LEU A 39 -13.50 0.98 0.76
N HIS A 40 -14.24 0.07 1.39
CA HIS A 40 -15.44 0.40 2.14
C HIS A 40 -15.11 0.50 3.63
N THR A 41 -15.56 1.58 4.27
CA THR A 41 -15.46 1.75 5.72
C THR A 41 -16.65 2.51 6.27
N ARG A 42 -17.04 2.22 7.51
CA ARG A 42 -18.13 2.92 8.23
C ARG A 42 -17.62 3.75 9.40
N ASN A 43 -16.32 3.74 9.65
CA ASN A 43 -15.71 4.42 10.77
C ASN A 43 -14.62 5.37 10.32
N GLN A 44 -14.45 6.47 11.02
CA GLN A 44 -13.37 7.43 10.82
C GLN A 44 -11.99 6.81 11.12
N GLY A 45 -10.92 7.55 10.76
CA GLY A 45 -9.55 7.22 11.08
C GLY A 45 -8.65 7.03 9.87
N LEU A 46 -9.20 6.93 8.65
CA LEU A 46 -8.37 6.92 7.45
C LEU A 46 -7.83 8.32 7.18
N GLN A 47 -6.51 8.44 7.05
CA GLN A 47 -5.82 9.65 6.61
C GLN A 47 -4.96 9.38 5.39
N VAL A 48 -4.89 10.36 4.50
CA VAL A 48 -4.01 10.34 3.32
C VAL A 48 -3.00 11.48 3.38
N LEU A 49 -1.81 11.26 2.83
CA LEU A 49 -0.76 12.26 2.74
C LEU A 49 -0.91 13.05 1.44
N ARG A 50 -1.16 14.34 1.54
CA ARG A 50 -1.23 15.26 0.40
C ARG A 50 0.15 15.55 -0.17
N LYS A 51 0.17 16.20 -1.35
CA LYS A 51 1.41 16.63 -2.01
C LYS A 51 2.21 17.66 -1.22
N ASP A 52 1.53 18.46 -0.39
CA ASP A 52 2.12 19.45 0.51
C ASP A 52 2.58 18.84 1.85
N ASP A 53 2.62 17.52 1.92
CA ASP A 53 3.01 16.73 3.10
C ASP A 53 2.09 16.89 4.32
N THR A 54 0.86 17.33 4.12
CA THR A 54 -0.16 17.37 5.18
C THR A 54 -0.99 16.09 5.19
N TRP A 55 -1.31 15.60 6.38
CA TRP A 55 -2.25 14.49 6.56
C TRP A 55 -3.67 15.02 6.59
N VAL A 56 -4.55 14.42 5.78
CA VAL A 56 -5.95 14.81 5.67
C VAL A 56 -6.85 13.64 5.99
N ASP A 57 -7.86 13.87 6.82
CA ASP A 57 -8.90 12.88 7.11
C ASP A 57 -9.78 12.62 5.88
N ILE A 58 -10.05 11.36 5.62
CA ILE A 58 -11.02 10.97 4.60
C ILE A 58 -12.38 10.85 5.28
N PRO A 59 -13.38 11.63 4.84
CA PRO A 59 -14.72 11.55 5.40
C PRO A 59 -15.35 10.18 5.15
N VAL A 60 -16.19 9.76 6.08
CA VAL A 60 -16.95 8.50 5.94
C VAL A 60 -18.24 8.77 5.20
N ASP A 61 -18.40 8.08 4.07
CA ASP A 61 -19.68 7.97 3.37
C ASP A 61 -20.02 6.47 3.22
N PRO A 62 -21.05 5.96 3.92
CA PRO A 62 -21.41 4.54 3.86
C PRO A 62 -21.91 4.08 2.48
N ALA A 63 -22.29 5.01 1.60
CA ALA A 63 -22.75 4.72 0.25
C ALA A 63 -21.62 4.80 -0.80
N ALA A 64 -20.40 5.21 -0.40
CA ALA A 64 -19.28 5.38 -1.30
C ALA A 64 -18.14 4.39 -1.02
N LEU A 65 -17.29 4.19 -2.03
CA LEU A 65 -16.00 3.54 -1.89
C LEU A 65 -14.89 4.60 -1.99
N VAL A 66 -13.92 4.51 -1.10
CA VAL A 66 -12.66 5.24 -1.25
C VAL A 66 -11.79 4.46 -2.24
N VAL A 67 -11.27 5.15 -3.24
CA VAL A 67 -10.35 4.57 -4.23
C VAL A 67 -8.98 5.21 -4.08
N ASN A 68 -7.96 4.41 -3.81
CA ASN A 68 -6.57 4.89 -3.79
C ASN A 68 -5.71 4.12 -4.80
N ILE A 69 -4.78 4.85 -5.41
CA ILE A 69 -3.77 4.30 -6.33
C ILE A 69 -2.73 3.53 -5.53
N GLY A 70 -2.30 2.39 -6.08
CA GLY A 70 -1.22 1.59 -5.54
C GLY A 70 0.04 1.62 -6.42
N ASP A 71 1.09 0.96 -5.95
CA ASP A 71 2.44 1.01 -6.50
C ASP A 71 2.52 0.54 -7.97
N MET A 72 1.80 -0.54 -8.31
CA MET A 72 1.81 -1.07 -9.68
C MET A 72 1.22 -0.08 -10.70
N LEU A 73 0.15 0.63 -10.32
CA LEU A 73 -0.48 1.60 -11.22
C LEU A 73 0.35 2.89 -11.31
N GLU A 74 1.06 3.28 -10.26
CA GLU A 74 2.05 4.35 -10.33
C GLU A 74 3.16 4.01 -11.32
N ALA A 75 3.72 2.81 -11.26
CA ALA A 75 4.76 2.37 -12.17
C ALA A 75 4.25 2.29 -13.62
N TRP A 76 3.09 1.67 -13.86
CA TRP A 76 2.49 1.59 -15.20
C TRP A 76 2.23 2.96 -15.82
N SER A 77 1.77 3.92 -15.01
CA SER A 77 1.49 5.27 -15.47
C SER A 77 2.73 6.18 -15.55
N ASN A 78 3.93 5.63 -15.39
CA ASN A 78 5.16 6.40 -15.34
C ASN A 78 5.11 7.59 -14.36
N GLY A 79 4.46 7.36 -13.20
CA GLY A 79 4.29 8.37 -12.16
C GLY A 79 3.23 9.45 -12.43
N LEU A 80 2.45 9.32 -13.52
CA LEU A 80 1.30 10.22 -13.77
C LEU A 80 0.25 10.08 -12.66
N LEU A 81 -0.07 8.84 -12.29
CA LEU A 81 -0.84 8.49 -11.10
C LEU A 81 0.13 8.17 -9.97
N ARG A 82 -0.13 8.67 -8.77
CA ARG A 82 0.75 8.49 -7.63
C ARG A 82 0.16 7.54 -6.61
N SER A 83 0.93 6.55 -6.20
CA SER A 83 0.60 5.73 -5.04
C SER A 83 0.48 6.64 -3.81
N THR A 84 -0.68 6.58 -3.16
CA THR A 84 -1.03 7.55 -2.12
C THR A 84 -0.66 7.01 -0.75
N PRO A 85 0.33 7.59 -0.05
CA PRO A 85 0.62 7.21 1.31
C PRO A 85 -0.59 7.49 2.21
N HIS A 86 -0.97 6.49 3.00
CA HIS A 86 -2.11 6.58 3.90
C HIS A 86 -1.84 5.85 5.21
N ARG A 87 -2.64 6.16 6.23
CA ARG A 87 -2.55 5.55 7.56
C ARG A 87 -3.92 5.46 8.20
N VAL A 88 -4.04 4.63 9.24
CA VAL A 88 -5.28 4.49 10.01
C VAL A 88 -5.02 4.86 11.46
N LEU A 89 -5.70 5.91 11.94
CA LEU A 89 -5.68 6.34 13.32
C LEU A 89 -6.68 5.54 14.16
N ASN A 90 -6.37 5.41 15.45
CA ASN A 90 -7.22 4.74 16.43
C ASN A 90 -8.23 5.73 17.05
N LEU A 91 -9.20 6.18 16.27
CA LEU A 91 -10.19 7.18 16.71
C LEU A 91 -11.45 6.57 17.31
N SER A 92 -11.73 5.30 17.05
CA SER A 92 -12.94 4.60 17.50
C SER A 92 -12.58 3.41 18.39
N PRO A 93 -13.43 3.03 19.37
CA PRO A 93 -13.25 1.80 20.15
C PRO A 93 -13.16 0.57 19.25
N GLU A 94 -13.85 0.59 18.14
CA GLU A 94 -13.91 -0.47 17.15
C GLU A 94 -14.04 0.12 15.75
N ARG A 95 -13.31 -0.45 14.78
CA ARG A 95 -13.36 -0.03 13.38
C ARG A 95 -13.31 -1.24 12.46
N PHE A 96 -14.23 -1.27 11.51
CA PHE A 96 -14.24 -2.26 10.44
C PHE A 96 -13.93 -1.60 9.10
N SER A 97 -13.17 -2.29 8.27
CA SER A 97 -12.94 -1.90 6.89
C SER A 97 -12.79 -3.11 5.97
N LEU A 98 -13.22 -2.93 4.73
CA LEU A 98 -13.24 -3.96 3.70
C LEU A 98 -12.46 -3.44 2.48
N PRO A 99 -11.13 -3.52 2.48
CA PRO A 99 -10.34 -3.20 1.31
C PRO A 99 -10.36 -4.37 0.31
N TYR A 100 -10.64 -4.05 -0.95
CA TYR A 100 -10.43 -4.93 -2.08
C TYR A 100 -9.22 -4.44 -2.88
N PHE A 101 -8.14 -5.16 -2.79
CA PHE A 101 -6.89 -4.88 -3.49
C PHE A 101 -6.96 -5.45 -4.89
N VAL A 102 -6.98 -4.57 -5.89
CA VAL A 102 -7.02 -4.94 -7.31
C VAL A 102 -5.60 -5.07 -7.81
N ALA A 103 -5.21 -6.29 -8.17
CA ALA A 103 -3.85 -6.58 -8.62
C ALA A 103 -3.82 -7.22 -10.01
N ALA A 104 -2.67 -7.12 -10.67
CA ALA A 104 -2.38 -7.82 -11.91
C ALA A 104 -2.26 -9.33 -11.68
N ASN A 105 -2.05 -10.12 -12.75
CA ASN A 105 -1.64 -11.51 -12.63
C ASN A 105 -0.23 -11.60 -12.03
N TYR A 106 0.07 -12.69 -11.35
CA TYR A 106 1.38 -12.88 -10.71
C TYR A 106 2.57 -12.65 -11.66
N SER A 107 2.49 -13.20 -12.86
CA SER A 107 3.56 -13.14 -13.87
C SER A 107 3.55 -11.89 -14.75
N THR A 108 2.64 -10.95 -14.50
CA THR A 108 2.59 -9.70 -15.27
C THR A 108 3.83 -8.86 -14.97
N ILE A 109 4.49 -8.41 -16.05
CA ILE A 109 5.57 -7.43 -15.93
C ILE A 109 4.93 -6.04 -15.86
N ILE A 110 5.25 -5.34 -14.80
CA ILE A 110 4.86 -3.95 -14.57
C ILE A 110 6.01 -3.07 -15.07
N GLN A 111 5.74 -2.28 -16.08
CA GLN A 111 6.67 -1.29 -16.64
C GLN A 111 5.86 -0.10 -17.17
N PRO A 112 6.44 1.09 -17.27
CA PRO A 112 5.76 2.23 -17.86
C PRO A 112 5.15 1.90 -19.23
N PHE A 113 3.94 2.39 -19.49
CA PHE A 113 3.35 2.27 -20.82
C PHE A 113 4.12 3.14 -21.82
N ASP A 114 4.46 2.60 -22.98
CA ASP A 114 5.23 3.29 -24.02
C ASP A 114 4.63 4.66 -24.37
N ALA A 115 3.28 4.77 -24.38
CA ALA A 115 2.58 6.03 -24.64
C ALA A 115 2.83 7.13 -23.58
N LEU A 116 3.41 6.77 -22.43
CA LEU A 116 3.73 7.71 -21.32
C LEU A 116 5.24 7.90 -21.15
N VAL A 117 6.02 7.42 -22.11
CA VAL A 117 7.48 7.57 -22.13
C VAL A 117 7.88 8.36 -23.35
N SER A 118 8.80 9.31 -23.19
CA SER A 118 9.35 10.14 -24.28
C SER A 118 10.72 10.69 -23.89
N ASP A 119 11.40 11.34 -24.82
CA ASP A 119 12.69 12.00 -24.53
C ASP A 119 12.58 13.06 -23.42
N THR A 120 11.42 13.72 -23.31
CA THR A 120 11.14 14.71 -22.27
C THR A 120 10.56 14.12 -21.00
N GLN A 121 10.09 12.89 -21.04
CA GLN A 121 9.55 12.13 -19.90
C GLN A 121 10.10 10.70 -19.94
N PRO A 122 11.36 10.50 -19.52
CA PRO A 122 11.99 9.17 -19.53
C PRO A 122 11.31 8.22 -18.56
N GLU A 123 11.59 6.92 -18.69
CA GLU A 123 11.14 5.91 -17.76
C GLU A 123 11.60 6.21 -16.32
N LEU A 124 10.64 6.26 -15.39
CA LEU A 124 10.92 6.50 -13.97
C LEU A 124 11.06 5.19 -13.18
N TYR A 125 10.61 4.07 -13.72
CA TYR A 125 10.55 2.79 -13.02
C TYR A 125 11.15 1.68 -13.88
N LEU A 126 12.03 0.88 -13.28
CA LEU A 126 12.53 -0.34 -13.89
C LEU A 126 11.42 -1.40 -13.90
N PRO A 127 11.36 -2.25 -14.95
CA PRO A 127 10.38 -3.34 -15.02
C PRO A 127 10.51 -4.30 -13.83
N PHE A 128 9.36 -4.73 -13.28
CA PHE A 128 9.30 -5.75 -12.22
C PHE A 128 8.09 -6.66 -12.38
N MET A 129 8.18 -7.88 -11.86
CA MET A 129 7.06 -8.82 -11.87
C MET A 129 6.09 -8.50 -10.72
N ALA A 130 4.80 -8.36 -11.03
CA ALA A 130 3.75 -8.01 -10.06
C ALA A 130 3.74 -8.93 -8.83
N GLY A 131 3.77 -10.24 -9.04
CA GLY A 131 3.78 -11.20 -7.94
C GLY A 131 5.04 -11.15 -7.08
N ALA A 132 6.21 -10.93 -7.71
CA ALA A 132 7.47 -10.81 -6.97
C ALA A 132 7.50 -9.53 -6.11
N HIS A 133 6.96 -8.41 -6.61
CA HIS A 133 6.82 -7.18 -5.85
C HIS A 133 5.92 -7.41 -4.62
N LEU A 134 4.71 -7.95 -4.84
CA LEU A 134 3.76 -8.23 -3.75
C LEU A 134 4.37 -9.17 -2.70
N GLU A 135 4.98 -10.29 -3.13
CA GLU A 135 5.63 -11.23 -2.20
C GLU A 135 6.72 -10.53 -1.36
N ARG A 136 7.53 -9.71 -2.00
CA ARG A 136 8.61 -8.97 -1.34
C ARG A 136 8.06 -8.02 -0.27
N MET A 137 6.98 -7.28 -0.58
CA MET A 137 6.35 -6.36 0.36
C MET A 137 5.67 -7.10 1.51
N LEU A 138 4.99 -8.21 1.25
CA LEU A 138 4.40 -9.05 2.30
C LEU A 138 5.47 -9.63 3.24
N ILE A 139 6.62 -10.06 2.72
CA ILE A 139 7.74 -10.54 3.55
C ILE A 139 8.30 -9.40 4.41
N ARG A 140 8.34 -8.17 3.90
CA ARG A 140 8.74 -6.98 4.66
C ARG A 140 7.81 -6.75 5.85
N ASP A 141 6.51 -6.77 5.61
CA ASP A 141 5.52 -6.33 6.59
C ASP A 141 5.09 -7.42 7.57
N PHE A 142 5.23 -8.70 7.18
CA PHE A 142 4.84 -9.82 8.01
C PHE A 142 6.06 -10.61 8.52
N PRO A 143 6.52 -10.37 9.77
CA PRO A 143 7.71 -11.02 10.33
C PRO A 143 7.66 -12.54 10.31
N TYR A 144 6.49 -13.17 10.37
CA TYR A 144 6.35 -14.60 10.30
C TYR A 144 6.73 -15.17 8.92
N LEU A 145 6.40 -14.45 7.83
CA LEU A 145 6.81 -14.84 6.47
C LEU A 145 8.33 -14.77 6.31
N ARG A 146 8.95 -13.74 6.89
CA ARG A 146 10.42 -13.62 6.91
C ARG A 146 11.05 -14.82 7.61
N ARG A 147 10.53 -15.21 8.79
CA ARG A 147 11.00 -16.39 9.52
C ARG A 147 10.82 -17.69 8.73
N LEU A 148 9.72 -17.88 8.03
CA LEU A 148 9.50 -19.04 7.18
C LEU A 148 10.50 -19.11 6.02
N LYS A 149 10.83 -17.98 5.40
CA LYS A 149 11.81 -17.91 4.30
C LYS A 149 13.22 -18.26 4.80
N THR A 150 13.62 -17.75 5.96
CA THR A 150 14.92 -18.07 6.61
C THR A 150 15.02 -19.54 6.96
N ARG A 151 13.96 -20.16 7.52
CA ARG A 151 13.92 -21.60 7.81
C ARG A 151 14.06 -22.49 6.59
N ARG A 152 13.71 -21.99 5.40
CA ARG A 152 13.87 -22.69 4.11
C ARG A 152 15.23 -22.47 3.46
N GLY A 153 16.21 -21.91 4.19
CA GLY A 153 17.58 -21.74 3.72
C GLY A 153 17.84 -20.48 2.87
N ALA A 154 16.88 -19.55 2.80
CA ALA A 154 17.15 -18.26 2.18
C ALA A 154 18.09 -17.43 3.09
N ALA A 155 19.14 -16.86 2.51
CA ALA A 155 20.03 -15.93 3.20
C ALA A 155 19.23 -14.77 3.79
N GLN A 156 19.71 -14.24 4.93
CA GLN A 156 19.13 -13.05 5.54
C GLN A 156 19.29 -11.90 4.54
N ALA A 157 18.18 -11.52 3.90
CA ALA A 157 18.21 -10.46 2.90
C ALA A 157 18.37 -9.11 3.59
N ASP A 158 19.02 -8.17 2.90
CA ASP A 158 19.05 -6.76 3.27
C ASP A 158 17.65 -6.21 3.58
N PRO A 159 17.53 -5.13 4.37
CA PRO A 159 16.25 -4.53 4.67
C PRO A 159 15.44 -4.29 3.39
N ILE A 160 14.26 -4.88 3.32
CA ILE A 160 13.40 -4.73 2.15
C ILE A 160 12.82 -3.32 2.17
N HIS A 161 13.16 -2.55 1.14
CA HIS A 161 12.70 -1.19 0.95
C HIS A 161 11.62 -1.12 -0.12
N ASN A 162 10.56 -0.34 0.12
CA ASN A 162 9.58 -0.01 -0.89
C ASN A 162 9.96 1.31 -1.58
N PRO A 163 10.33 1.31 -2.88
CA PRO A 163 10.73 2.54 -3.57
C PRO A 163 9.61 3.58 -3.67
N PHE A 164 8.35 3.17 -3.61
CA PHE A 164 7.19 4.07 -3.67
C PHE A 164 6.93 4.83 -2.38
N GLU A 165 7.52 4.41 -1.26
CA GLU A 165 7.40 5.07 0.05
C GLU A 165 8.49 6.15 0.30
N GLN A 166 9.18 6.62 -0.72
CA GLN A 166 10.29 7.59 -0.56
C GLN A 166 9.87 8.83 0.24
N ARG A 167 8.66 9.36 0.00
CA ARG A 167 8.12 10.51 0.74
C ARG A 167 7.92 10.24 2.24
N LEU A 168 7.66 9.01 2.63
CA LEU A 168 7.51 8.61 4.04
C LEU A 168 8.89 8.49 4.73
N ASN A 169 9.92 8.15 3.97
CA ASN A 169 11.26 7.91 4.51
C ASN A 169 12.07 9.20 4.69
N GLN A 170 11.81 10.24 3.89
CA GLN A 170 12.48 11.54 4.01
C GLN A 170 12.20 12.27 5.34
N LYS A 171 11.14 11.90 6.06
CA LYS A 171 10.77 12.49 7.36
C LYS A 171 11.33 11.75 8.58
N LYS A 172 12.06 10.65 8.37
CA LYS A 172 12.68 9.87 9.48
C LYS A 172 14.16 10.20 9.69
N SER A 173 14.72 11.04 8.86
CA SER A 173 16.05 11.64 9.00
C SER A 173 15.91 13.08 9.50
#